data_17f0a298102b7134011d26bce9a9c81e
#
_entry.id   17f0a298102b7134011d26bce9a9c81e
#
_cell.length_a   1.000
_cell.length_b   1.000
_cell.length_c   1.000
_cell.angle_alpha   90.00
_cell.angle_beta   90.00
_cell.angle_gamma   90.00
#
_symmetry.space_group_name_H-M   'P 1'
#
loop_
_entity.id
_entity.type
_entity.pdbx_description
1 polymer ?
#
loop_
_entity_poly.entity_id
_entity_poly.type
_entity_poly.pdbx_seq_one_letter_code
_entity_poly.pdbx_strand_id
1 'polypeptide(L)'
;MQIQRGNPDLTPYLRYKADLTYEYGKGLFYGNLRGAYEYAPNAIMDEKFWEGNRIIQTWNNQRSWQRLSSYASLRIGPVKDLLQVRLEGGVNHFISRGRSYSHVYTNWYSNLSVSVVWKRWLAGYEMYANWDRFFGETMTGGEQGQILYAGYRYKDLMVGAGVFNPFINTFRQDSENRPQYASFRRSMYLKESSRLFVIRLAYNFSFGRKFSAGQKKVNNADNDSGVMSTGK
;
A
#
# COMPACT_ATOMS: atom_id res chain seq x y z
N MET A 1 11.45 -35.37 -5.31
CA MET A 1 11.81 -34.75 -4.01
C MET A 1 12.32 -33.34 -4.29
N GLN A 2 11.86 -32.33 -3.54
CA GLN A 2 12.36 -30.95 -3.65
C GLN A 2 13.27 -30.63 -2.45
N ILE A 3 14.42 -30.03 -2.73
CA ILE A 3 15.42 -29.64 -1.74
C ILE A 3 15.66 -28.15 -1.85
N GLN A 4 15.67 -27.45 -0.74
CA GLN A 4 16.07 -26.06 -0.66
C GLN A 4 17.56 -25.99 -0.30
N ARG A 5 18.33 -25.26 -1.11
CA ARG A 5 19.79 -25.13 -0.94
C ARG A 5 20.14 -23.64 -0.85
N GLY A 6 20.96 -23.26 0.12
CA GLY A 6 21.58 -21.94 0.19
C GLY A 6 22.62 -21.76 -0.91
N ASN A 7 22.86 -20.51 -1.29
CA ASN A 7 23.92 -20.13 -2.22
C ASN A 7 24.88 -19.13 -1.55
N PRO A 8 26.12 -19.53 -1.23
CA PRO A 8 27.11 -18.66 -0.62
C PRO A 8 27.71 -17.63 -1.59
N ASP A 9 27.53 -17.83 -2.91
CA ASP A 9 28.14 -16.98 -3.95
C ASP A 9 27.25 -15.80 -4.36
N LEU A 10 26.23 -15.49 -3.54
CA LEU A 10 25.36 -14.34 -3.81
C LEU A 10 26.11 -13.03 -3.66
N THR A 11 25.97 -12.16 -4.67
CA THR A 11 26.51 -10.82 -4.63
C THR A 11 25.42 -9.79 -4.39
N PRO A 12 25.69 -8.70 -3.65
CA PRO A 12 24.76 -7.60 -3.52
C PRO A 12 24.36 -7.01 -4.87
N TYR A 13 23.13 -6.53 -4.96
CA TYR A 13 22.65 -5.85 -6.17
C TYR A 13 22.13 -4.45 -5.84
N LEU A 14 22.18 -3.58 -6.84
CA LEU A 14 21.63 -2.23 -6.74
C LEU A 14 20.19 -2.20 -7.25
N ARG A 15 19.40 -1.32 -6.66
CA ARG A 15 18.04 -1.03 -7.10
C ARG A 15 17.92 0.45 -7.42
N TYR A 16 17.61 0.75 -8.66
CA TYR A 16 17.37 2.10 -9.15
C TYR A 16 15.87 2.37 -9.10
N LYS A 17 15.50 3.55 -8.66
CA LYS A 17 14.09 3.98 -8.62
C LYS A 17 14.00 5.42 -9.09
N ALA A 18 13.08 5.67 -10.02
CA ALA A 18 12.66 7.00 -10.41
C ALA A 18 11.14 7.10 -10.22
N ASP A 19 10.67 8.18 -9.64
CA ASP A 19 9.25 8.45 -9.51
C ASP A 19 8.93 9.92 -9.81
N LEU A 20 7.78 10.12 -10.43
CA LEU A 20 7.20 11.42 -10.73
C LEU A 20 5.80 11.48 -10.11
N THR A 21 5.53 12.55 -9.41
CA THR A 21 4.22 12.81 -8.81
C THR A 21 3.71 14.16 -9.28
N TYR A 22 2.46 14.20 -9.71
CA TYR A 22 1.73 15.42 -10.01
C TYR A 22 0.51 15.51 -9.12
N GLU A 23 0.32 16.63 -8.46
CA GLU A 23 -0.80 16.89 -7.57
C GLU A 23 -1.55 18.13 -8.02
N TYR A 24 -2.86 18.04 -7.96
CA TYR A 24 -3.75 19.16 -8.27
C TYR A 24 -4.87 19.25 -7.25
N GLY A 25 -5.09 20.44 -6.70
CA GLY A 25 -6.16 20.70 -5.75
C GLY A 25 -6.88 21.99 -6.08
N LYS A 26 -8.22 21.93 -6.15
CA LYS A 26 -9.08 23.11 -6.30
C LYS A 26 -10.41 22.89 -5.60
N GLY A 27 -10.68 23.71 -4.58
CA GLY A 27 -11.91 23.62 -3.81
C GLY A 27 -12.09 22.26 -3.14
N LEU A 28 -13.14 21.54 -3.51
CA LEU A 28 -13.46 20.22 -2.97
C LEU A 28 -12.71 19.06 -3.66
N PHE A 29 -12.00 19.34 -4.75
CA PHE A 29 -11.34 18.32 -5.55
C PHE A 29 -9.84 18.34 -5.29
N TYR A 30 -9.30 17.15 -5.05
CA TYR A 30 -7.87 16.91 -4.97
C TYR A 30 -7.54 15.66 -5.76
N GLY A 31 -6.63 15.79 -6.72
CA GLY A 31 -6.14 14.71 -7.56
C GLY A 31 -4.64 14.51 -7.40
N ASN A 32 -4.21 13.26 -7.48
CA ASN A 32 -2.81 12.88 -7.48
C ASN A 32 -2.57 11.85 -8.58
N LEU A 33 -1.54 12.07 -9.39
CA LEU A 33 -1.05 11.13 -10.40
C LEU A 33 0.39 10.81 -10.08
N ARG A 34 0.75 9.55 -10.06
CA ARG A 34 2.12 9.09 -9.82
C ARG A 34 2.51 8.03 -10.83
N GLY A 35 3.67 8.22 -11.46
CA GLY A 35 4.37 7.21 -12.24
C GLY A 35 5.66 6.83 -11.53
N ALA A 36 6.00 5.55 -11.48
CA ALA A 36 7.27 5.11 -10.92
C ALA A 36 7.85 3.97 -11.74
N TYR A 37 9.18 3.98 -11.90
CA TYR A 37 9.94 2.93 -12.53
C TYR A 37 11.00 2.43 -11.56
N GLU A 38 11.08 1.12 -11.41
CA GLU A 38 12.13 0.47 -10.64
C GLU A 38 12.87 -0.54 -11.51
N TYR A 39 14.20 -0.54 -11.37
CA TYR A 39 15.09 -1.44 -12.08
C TYR A 39 16.14 -2.01 -11.13
N ALA A 40 16.23 -3.32 -11.09
CA ALA A 40 17.21 -4.05 -10.29
C ALA A 40 18.00 -4.98 -11.21
N PRO A 41 19.17 -4.57 -11.71
CA PRO A 41 20.09 -5.49 -12.39
C PRO A 41 20.66 -6.47 -11.38
N ASN A 42 20.97 -7.66 -11.84
CA ASN A 42 21.58 -8.70 -11.00
C ASN A 42 20.77 -9.04 -9.72
N ALA A 43 19.42 -8.89 -9.79
CA ALA A 43 18.55 -9.10 -8.65
C ALA A 43 18.65 -10.54 -8.14
N ILE A 44 18.69 -10.70 -6.81
CA ILE A 44 18.66 -12.02 -6.17
C ILE A 44 17.22 -12.53 -6.22
N MET A 45 16.98 -13.55 -7.04
CA MET A 45 15.65 -14.16 -7.22
C MET A 45 15.74 -15.68 -7.07
N ASP A 46 14.62 -16.29 -6.73
CA ASP A 46 14.52 -17.76 -6.64
C ASP A 46 14.69 -18.42 -8.01
N GLU A 47 15.24 -19.59 -8.00
CA GLU A 47 15.47 -20.44 -9.17
C GLU A 47 15.23 -21.90 -8.81
N LYS A 48 14.59 -22.64 -9.71
CA LYS A 48 14.41 -24.08 -9.59
C LYS A 48 15.00 -24.80 -10.80
N PHE A 49 15.78 -25.84 -10.52
CA PHE A 49 16.38 -26.68 -11.56
C PHE A 49 16.47 -28.14 -11.13
N TRP A 50 16.67 -29.02 -12.10
CA TRP A 50 16.90 -30.44 -11.85
C TRP A 50 18.38 -30.71 -11.57
N GLU A 51 18.61 -31.50 -10.53
CA GLU A 51 19.92 -32.12 -10.22
C GLU A 51 19.73 -33.57 -9.97
N GLY A 52 20.13 -34.40 -10.93
CA GLY A 52 19.85 -35.88 -10.90
C GLY A 52 18.34 -36.13 -10.86
N ASN A 53 17.84 -36.74 -9.78
CA ASN A 53 16.42 -37.07 -9.58
C ASN A 53 15.72 -36.16 -8.58
N ARG A 54 16.23 -34.92 -8.40
CA ARG A 54 15.73 -33.95 -7.39
C ARG A 54 15.54 -32.58 -8.00
N ILE A 55 14.53 -31.86 -7.51
CA ILE A 55 14.36 -30.46 -7.82
C ILE A 55 15.07 -29.64 -6.75
N ILE A 56 16.04 -28.85 -7.14
CA ILE A 56 16.74 -27.92 -6.27
C ILE A 56 16.08 -26.56 -6.39
N GLN A 57 15.74 -25.96 -5.25
CA GLN A 57 15.33 -24.58 -5.15
C GLN A 57 16.44 -23.79 -4.44
N THR A 58 16.89 -22.74 -5.08
CA THR A 58 17.95 -21.86 -4.55
C THR A 58 17.67 -20.40 -4.91
N TRP A 59 18.50 -19.50 -4.42
CA TRP A 59 18.53 -18.10 -4.84
C TRP A 59 19.79 -17.82 -5.63
N ASN A 60 19.64 -17.12 -6.74
CA ASN A 60 20.75 -16.71 -7.56
C ASN A 60 20.62 -15.24 -7.97
N ASN A 61 21.77 -14.63 -8.28
CA ASN A 61 21.80 -13.36 -8.99
C ASN A 61 21.31 -13.58 -10.42
N GLN A 62 20.13 -13.08 -10.72
CA GLN A 62 19.43 -13.20 -11.99
C GLN A 62 19.68 -11.95 -12.86
N ARG A 63 19.27 -11.96 -14.13
CA ARG A 63 19.59 -10.87 -15.07
C ARG A 63 19.02 -9.53 -14.63
N SER A 64 17.71 -9.46 -14.38
CA SER A 64 17.07 -8.22 -13.94
C SER A 64 15.65 -8.40 -13.46
N TRP A 65 15.22 -7.48 -12.61
CA TRP A 65 13.81 -7.29 -12.27
C TRP A 65 13.44 -5.83 -12.49
N GLN A 66 12.24 -5.60 -13.05
CA GLN A 66 11.73 -4.27 -13.35
C GLN A 66 10.28 -4.15 -12.92
N ARG A 67 9.89 -2.95 -12.52
CA ARG A 67 8.51 -2.59 -12.25
C ARG A 67 8.21 -1.21 -12.81
N LEU A 68 7.23 -1.12 -13.69
CA LEU A 68 6.59 0.13 -14.07
C LEU A 68 5.25 0.21 -13.34
N SER A 69 5.01 1.28 -12.62
CA SER A 69 3.75 1.48 -11.91
C SER A 69 3.15 2.84 -12.23
N SER A 70 1.84 2.88 -12.38
CA SER A 70 1.05 4.10 -12.43
C SER A 70 -0.01 4.07 -11.34
N TYR A 71 -0.29 5.23 -10.79
CA TYR A 71 -1.25 5.40 -9.71
C TYR A 71 -2.01 6.71 -9.94
N ALA A 72 -3.30 6.66 -9.76
CA ALA A 72 -4.17 7.84 -9.76
C ALA A 72 -5.05 7.82 -8.51
N SER A 73 -5.21 8.96 -7.86
CA SER A 73 -6.20 9.13 -6.80
C SER A 73 -7.00 10.41 -7.01
N LEU A 74 -8.27 10.33 -6.66
CA LEU A 74 -9.20 11.45 -6.64
C LEU A 74 -9.88 11.48 -5.28
N ARG A 75 -9.79 12.62 -4.61
CA ARG A 75 -10.52 12.91 -3.39
C ARG A 75 -11.51 14.04 -3.66
N ILE A 76 -12.76 13.82 -3.27
CA ILE A 76 -13.84 14.80 -3.33
C ILE A 76 -14.33 15.03 -1.91
N GLY A 77 -14.35 16.27 -1.49
CA GLY A 77 -14.86 16.67 -0.19
C GLY A 77 -13.80 17.20 0.79
N PRO A 78 -14.23 17.52 2.02
CA PRO A 78 -15.60 17.27 2.54
C PRO A 78 -16.66 18.17 1.88
N VAL A 79 -17.72 17.58 1.37
CA VAL A 79 -18.87 18.32 0.86
C VAL A 79 -19.75 18.72 2.04
N LYS A 80 -19.89 20.03 2.29
CA LYS A 80 -20.64 20.59 3.45
C LYS A 80 -20.20 19.99 4.78
N ASP A 81 -18.90 19.69 4.92
CA ASP A 81 -18.29 19.02 6.09
C ASP A 81 -18.92 17.66 6.45
N LEU A 82 -19.67 17.09 5.51
CA LEU A 82 -20.42 15.87 5.71
C LEU A 82 -19.83 14.66 4.98
N LEU A 83 -19.62 14.77 3.68
CA LEU A 83 -19.28 13.64 2.80
C LEU A 83 -17.89 13.79 2.22
N GLN A 84 -17.09 12.76 2.35
CA GLN A 84 -15.81 12.62 1.64
C GLN A 84 -15.79 11.32 0.85
N VAL A 85 -15.37 11.40 -0.39
CA VAL A 85 -15.14 10.24 -1.27
C VAL A 85 -13.69 10.26 -1.73
N ARG A 86 -13.04 9.11 -1.68
CA ARG A 86 -11.71 8.88 -2.22
C ARG A 86 -11.72 7.65 -3.11
N LEU A 87 -11.32 7.85 -4.34
CA LEU A 87 -11.16 6.81 -5.34
C LEU A 87 -9.68 6.74 -5.72
N GLU A 88 -9.13 5.54 -5.73
CA GLU A 88 -7.75 5.28 -6.12
C GLU A 88 -7.69 4.10 -7.07
N GLY A 89 -6.74 4.13 -7.97
CA GLY A 89 -6.50 3.02 -8.86
C GLY A 89 -5.16 3.12 -9.55
N GLY A 90 -4.71 2.01 -10.09
CA GLY A 90 -3.44 1.98 -10.77
C GLY A 90 -3.13 0.65 -11.43
N VAL A 91 -1.97 0.63 -12.06
CA VAL A 91 -1.42 -0.53 -12.77
C VAL A 91 0.00 -0.74 -12.34
N ASN A 92 0.36 -1.99 -12.08
CA ASN A 92 1.74 -2.44 -11.95
C ASN A 92 2.06 -3.38 -13.11
N HIS A 93 3.14 -3.11 -13.80
CA HIS A 93 3.68 -3.95 -14.85
C HIS A 93 5.08 -4.42 -14.44
N PHE A 94 5.21 -5.72 -14.24
CA PHE A 94 6.44 -6.36 -13.77
C PHE A 94 7.10 -7.12 -14.91
N ILE A 95 8.42 -7.03 -14.99
CA ILE A 95 9.24 -7.81 -15.90
C ILE A 95 10.34 -8.47 -15.06
N SER A 96 10.37 -9.79 -15.05
CA SER A 96 11.35 -10.59 -14.32
C SER A 96 12.13 -11.43 -15.30
N ARG A 97 13.44 -11.18 -15.40
CA ARG A 97 14.34 -11.88 -16.32
C ARG A 97 15.38 -12.65 -15.53
N GLY A 98 15.23 -13.96 -15.50
CA GLY A 98 16.22 -14.89 -14.99
C GLY A 98 17.27 -15.26 -16.03
N ARG A 99 18.15 -16.20 -15.67
CA ARG A 99 19.11 -16.81 -16.60
C ARG A 99 18.41 -17.71 -17.61
N SER A 100 17.39 -18.45 -17.13
CA SER A 100 16.64 -19.47 -17.89
C SER A 100 15.17 -19.11 -18.13
N TYR A 101 14.68 -17.97 -17.62
CA TYR A 101 13.28 -17.57 -17.74
C TYR A 101 13.09 -16.08 -18.03
N SER A 102 11.91 -15.75 -18.54
CA SER A 102 11.45 -14.37 -18.68
C SER A 102 9.94 -14.34 -18.44
N HIS A 103 9.51 -13.64 -17.40
CA HIS A 103 8.11 -13.50 -17.05
C HIS A 103 7.68 -12.05 -17.08
N VAL A 104 6.47 -11.81 -17.55
CA VAL A 104 5.78 -10.53 -17.51
C VAL A 104 4.48 -10.71 -16.76
N TYR A 105 4.18 -9.78 -15.85
CA TYR A 105 2.95 -9.80 -15.09
C TYR A 105 2.40 -8.37 -14.98
N THR A 106 1.11 -8.20 -15.28
CA THR A 106 0.42 -6.92 -15.15
C THR A 106 -0.75 -7.09 -14.20
N ASN A 107 -0.85 -6.18 -13.25
CA ASN A 107 -1.88 -6.17 -12.22
C ASN A 107 -2.56 -4.80 -12.17
N TRP A 108 -3.88 -4.81 -12.09
CA TRP A 108 -4.73 -3.65 -11.83
C TRP A 108 -5.21 -3.66 -10.40
N TYR A 109 -5.21 -2.52 -9.74
CA TYR A 109 -5.74 -2.40 -8.40
C TYR A 109 -6.64 -1.19 -8.25
N SER A 110 -7.56 -1.24 -7.31
CA SER A 110 -8.48 -0.14 -7.02
C SER A 110 -8.84 -0.10 -5.54
N ASN A 111 -9.01 1.11 -5.01
CA ASN A 111 -9.51 1.36 -3.67
C ASN A 111 -10.62 2.39 -3.75
N LEU A 112 -11.65 2.21 -2.94
CA LEU A 112 -12.73 3.16 -2.76
C LEU A 112 -12.90 3.39 -1.25
N SER A 113 -12.97 4.65 -0.84
CA SER A 113 -13.33 5.04 0.52
C SER A 113 -14.40 6.11 0.46
N VAL A 114 -15.49 5.86 1.16
CA VAL A 114 -16.59 6.81 1.33
C VAL A 114 -16.78 7.00 2.83
N SER A 115 -16.74 8.23 3.30
CA SER A 115 -16.97 8.54 4.71
C SER A 115 -17.98 9.69 4.85
N VAL A 116 -18.84 9.54 5.84
CA VAL A 116 -19.87 10.50 6.19
C VAL A 116 -19.71 10.87 7.66
N VAL A 117 -19.62 12.17 7.95
CA VAL A 117 -19.59 12.70 9.32
C VAL A 117 -20.79 13.64 9.46
N TRP A 118 -21.76 13.26 10.28
CA TRP A 118 -22.94 14.07 10.53
C TRP A 118 -23.15 14.28 12.02
N LYS A 119 -22.89 15.51 12.47
CA LYS A 119 -22.93 15.88 13.89
C LYS A 119 -21.98 14.99 14.72
N ARG A 120 -22.54 14.00 15.43
CA ARG A 120 -21.81 13.04 16.28
C ARG A 120 -21.70 11.66 15.65
N TRP A 121 -22.31 11.46 14.50
CA TRP A 121 -22.29 10.20 13.76
C TRP A 121 -21.13 10.18 12.77
N LEU A 122 -20.51 9.03 12.68
CA LEU A 122 -19.53 8.67 11.67
C LEU A 122 -19.96 7.40 10.99
N ALA A 123 -19.99 7.34 9.69
CA ALA A 123 -20.19 6.11 8.94
C ALA A 123 -19.27 6.09 7.73
N GLY A 124 -18.91 4.91 7.29
CA GLY A 124 -18.08 4.80 6.10
C GLY A 124 -18.04 3.40 5.53
N TYR A 125 -17.62 3.36 4.27
CA TYR A 125 -17.36 2.15 3.52
C TYR A 125 -16.00 2.25 2.85
N GLU A 126 -15.21 1.22 2.98
CA GLU A 126 -13.90 1.09 2.34
C GLU A 126 -13.82 -0.22 1.58
N MET A 127 -13.24 -0.19 0.40
CA MET A 127 -12.97 -1.35 -0.43
C MET A 127 -11.58 -1.25 -1.00
N TYR A 128 -10.83 -2.33 -0.93
CA TYR A 128 -9.52 -2.48 -1.56
C TYR A 128 -9.44 -3.82 -2.29
N ALA A 129 -8.86 -3.81 -3.48
CA ALA A 129 -8.85 -4.98 -4.35
C ALA A 129 -7.60 -5.06 -5.23
N ASN A 130 -7.22 -6.29 -5.55
CA ASN A 130 -6.26 -6.67 -6.58
C ASN A 130 -4.82 -6.17 -6.40
N TRP A 131 -4.37 -6.06 -5.16
CA TRP A 131 -3.00 -5.64 -4.88
C TRP A 131 -2.02 -6.82 -4.95
N ASP A 132 -1.61 -7.21 -6.16
CA ASP A 132 -0.67 -8.30 -6.35
C ASP A 132 0.79 -7.81 -6.44
N ARG A 133 1.71 -8.68 -6.04
CA ARG A 133 3.16 -8.48 -6.16
C ARG A 133 3.74 -9.58 -7.01
N PHE A 134 4.70 -9.24 -7.86
CA PHE A 134 5.43 -10.20 -8.67
C PHE A 134 6.93 -9.97 -8.54
N PHE A 135 7.66 -11.01 -8.16
CA PHE A 135 9.10 -10.96 -8.02
C PHE A 135 9.71 -12.32 -8.37
N GLY A 136 10.76 -12.32 -9.19
CA GLY A 136 11.32 -13.56 -9.71
C GLY A 136 10.30 -14.31 -10.57
N GLU A 137 9.92 -15.47 -10.12
CA GLU A 137 8.91 -16.32 -10.73
C GLU A 137 7.64 -16.41 -9.87
N THR A 138 7.57 -15.65 -8.78
CA THR A 138 6.51 -15.76 -7.79
C THR A 138 5.57 -14.57 -7.82
N MET A 139 4.28 -14.85 -8.01
CA MET A 139 3.18 -13.92 -7.79
C MET A 139 2.57 -14.20 -6.42
N THR A 140 2.45 -13.15 -5.62
CA THR A 140 1.72 -13.18 -4.36
C THR A 140 0.55 -12.23 -4.48
N GLY A 141 -0.65 -12.78 -4.42
CA GLY A 141 -1.89 -12.01 -4.44
C GLY A 141 -2.02 -11.14 -3.20
N GLY A 142 -2.44 -9.92 -3.39
CA GLY A 142 -2.79 -9.00 -2.32
C GLY A 142 -4.13 -9.39 -1.69
N GLU A 143 -4.35 -8.86 -0.50
CA GLU A 143 -5.62 -8.99 0.17
C GLU A 143 -6.67 -8.13 -0.53
N GLN A 144 -7.84 -8.70 -0.73
CA GLN A 144 -9.04 -7.97 -1.13
C GLN A 144 -9.93 -7.87 0.11
N GLY A 145 -10.50 -6.70 0.33
CA GLY A 145 -11.32 -6.54 1.51
C GLY A 145 -12.30 -5.39 1.41
N GLN A 146 -13.30 -5.46 2.25
CA GLN A 146 -14.31 -4.43 2.42
C GLN A 146 -14.56 -4.20 3.90
N ILE A 147 -14.80 -2.95 4.26
CA ILE A 147 -15.14 -2.56 5.63
C ILE A 147 -16.33 -1.62 5.56
N LEU A 148 -17.41 -1.98 6.21
CA LEU A 148 -18.54 -1.09 6.48
C LEU A 148 -18.56 -0.79 7.96
N TYR A 149 -18.60 0.48 8.33
CA TYR A 149 -18.58 0.87 9.74
C TYR A 149 -19.51 2.03 10.03
N ALA A 150 -19.99 2.10 11.27
CA ALA A 150 -20.71 3.24 11.82
C ALA A 150 -20.30 3.44 13.28
N GLY A 151 -20.30 4.70 13.72
CA GLY A 151 -19.96 5.05 15.08
C GLY A 151 -20.65 6.32 15.56
N TYR A 152 -20.70 6.47 16.87
CA TYR A 152 -21.25 7.64 17.54
C TYR A 152 -20.25 8.17 18.56
N ARG A 153 -20.00 9.47 18.53
CA ARG A 153 -19.12 10.16 19.48
C ARG A 153 -19.95 10.97 20.47
N TYR A 154 -19.76 10.69 21.74
CA TYR A 154 -20.35 11.47 22.83
C TYR A 154 -19.23 11.95 23.76
N LYS A 155 -18.91 13.24 23.71
CA LYS A 155 -17.75 13.83 24.44
C LYS A 155 -16.47 13.03 24.15
N ASP A 156 -15.89 12.44 25.17
CA ASP A 156 -14.65 11.67 25.12
C ASP A 156 -14.87 10.17 24.80
N LEU A 157 -16.15 9.74 24.74
CA LEU A 157 -16.53 8.38 24.41
C LEU A 157 -16.87 8.23 22.94
N MET A 158 -16.34 7.20 22.31
CA MET A 158 -16.70 6.77 20.96
C MET A 158 -17.12 5.30 20.99
N VAL A 159 -18.30 5.04 20.49
CA VAL A 159 -18.84 3.69 20.29
C VAL A 159 -19.02 3.47 18.81
N GLY A 160 -18.54 2.35 18.30
CA GLY A 160 -18.67 2.03 16.88
C GLY A 160 -18.86 0.53 16.67
N ALA A 161 -19.44 0.22 15.54
CA ALA A 161 -19.56 -1.14 15.04
C ALA A 161 -19.13 -1.17 13.57
N GLY A 162 -18.58 -2.30 13.14
CA GLY A 162 -18.18 -2.50 11.76
C GLY A 162 -18.34 -3.94 11.34
N VAL A 163 -18.39 -4.12 10.03
CA VAL A 163 -18.44 -5.44 9.41
C VAL A 163 -17.33 -5.51 8.37
N PHE A 164 -16.44 -6.46 8.53
CA PHE A 164 -15.48 -6.80 7.50
C PHE A 164 -16.13 -7.70 6.47
N ASN A 165 -15.82 -7.44 5.20
CA ASN A 165 -16.29 -8.21 4.05
C ASN A 165 -17.82 -8.39 4.03
N PRO A 166 -18.65 -7.32 4.19
CA PRO A 166 -20.10 -7.45 4.25
C PRO A 166 -20.72 -8.11 3.01
N PHE A 167 -20.09 -7.90 1.84
CA PHE A 167 -20.59 -8.35 0.54
C PHE A 167 -19.76 -9.49 -0.07
N ILE A 168 -18.69 -9.93 0.61
CA ILE A 168 -17.84 -11.05 0.19
C ILE A 168 -18.18 -12.28 1.00
N ASN A 169 -18.60 -13.36 0.34
CA ASN A 169 -18.95 -14.61 1.02
C ASN A 169 -17.72 -15.43 1.42
N THR A 170 -16.62 -15.28 0.71
CA THR A 170 -15.39 -16.02 0.96
C THR A 170 -14.19 -15.14 0.60
N PHE A 171 -13.35 -14.85 1.59
CA PHE A 171 -12.09 -14.17 1.34
C PHE A 171 -11.16 -15.11 0.57
N ARG A 172 -10.55 -14.61 -0.50
CA ARG A 172 -9.65 -15.38 -1.36
C ARG A 172 -8.30 -14.68 -1.47
N GLN A 173 -7.24 -15.46 -1.29
CA GLN A 173 -5.89 -15.03 -1.57
C GLN A 173 -5.21 -16.04 -2.50
N ASP A 174 -4.69 -15.56 -3.61
CA ASP A 174 -4.00 -16.35 -4.60
C ASP A 174 -2.48 -16.17 -4.50
N SER A 175 -1.75 -17.24 -4.74
CA SER A 175 -0.32 -17.19 -4.98
C SER A 175 0.03 -18.16 -6.10
N GLU A 176 0.97 -17.78 -6.94
CA GLU A 176 1.40 -18.56 -8.09
C GLU A 176 2.91 -18.49 -8.22
N ASN A 177 3.53 -19.64 -8.39
CA ASN A 177 4.94 -19.74 -8.71
C ASN A 177 5.08 -20.40 -10.09
N ARG A 178 5.81 -19.75 -11.00
CA ARG A 178 5.86 -20.04 -12.44
C ARG A 178 7.18 -20.63 -12.95
N PRO A 179 8.03 -21.29 -12.16
CA PRO A 179 9.24 -21.87 -12.70
C PRO A 179 8.91 -22.98 -13.71
N GLN A 180 9.84 -23.24 -14.60
CA GLN A 180 9.72 -24.31 -15.58
C GLN A 180 9.48 -25.67 -14.91
N TYR A 181 10.05 -25.87 -13.71
CA TYR A 181 9.92 -27.10 -12.94
C TYR A 181 9.17 -26.85 -11.63
N ALA A 182 8.25 -27.75 -11.27
CA ALA A 182 7.46 -27.67 -10.06
C ALA A 182 6.73 -26.33 -9.88
N SER A 183 6.11 -25.87 -10.95
CA SER A 183 5.18 -24.74 -10.86
C SER A 183 3.99 -25.11 -9.99
N PHE A 184 3.46 -24.13 -9.25
CA PHE A 184 2.23 -24.33 -8.48
C PHE A 184 1.36 -23.07 -8.47
N ARG A 185 0.08 -23.29 -8.31
CA ARG A 185 -0.89 -22.25 -7.98
C ARG A 185 -1.63 -22.65 -6.72
N ARG A 186 -1.67 -21.75 -5.76
CA ARG A 186 -2.37 -21.93 -4.50
C ARG A 186 -3.45 -20.87 -4.37
N SER A 187 -4.68 -21.29 -4.12
CA SER A 187 -5.77 -20.41 -3.72
C SER A 187 -6.17 -20.74 -2.28
N MET A 188 -6.08 -19.76 -1.41
CA MET A 188 -6.51 -19.88 -0.03
C MET A 188 -7.88 -19.23 0.12
N TYR A 189 -8.82 -19.95 0.68
CA TYR A 189 -10.19 -19.49 0.93
C TYR A 189 -10.42 -19.46 2.43
N LEU A 190 -10.76 -18.26 2.94
CA LEU A 190 -11.06 -18.05 4.37
C LEU A 190 -12.52 -17.64 4.50
N LYS A 191 -13.37 -18.60 4.83
CA LYS A 191 -14.80 -18.35 5.02
C LYS A 191 -15.07 -17.60 6.33
N GLU A 192 -14.30 -17.88 7.37
CA GLU A 192 -14.42 -17.28 8.69
C GLU A 192 -14.07 -15.78 8.71
N SER A 193 -13.25 -15.32 7.74
CA SER A 193 -12.93 -13.90 7.58
C SER A 193 -14.00 -13.11 6.82
N SER A 194 -15.10 -13.76 6.43
CA SER A 194 -16.23 -13.12 5.76
C SER A 194 -17.28 -12.72 6.79
N ARG A 195 -17.82 -11.50 6.66
CA ARG A 195 -18.87 -10.96 7.52
C ARG A 195 -18.49 -10.94 9.02
N LEU A 196 -17.22 -10.64 9.30
CA LEU A 196 -16.74 -10.51 10.67
C LEU A 196 -17.26 -9.20 11.28
N PHE A 197 -18.06 -9.31 12.36
CA PHE A 197 -18.55 -8.17 13.12
C PHE A 197 -17.54 -7.74 14.16
N VAL A 198 -17.33 -6.42 14.25
CA VAL A 198 -16.44 -5.80 15.23
C VAL A 198 -17.15 -4.68 15.94
N ILE A 199 -17.03 -4.65 17.27
CA ILE A 199 -17.48 -3.55 18.11
C ILE A 199 -16.25 -2.83 18.64
N ARG A 200 -16.23 -1.51 18.54
CA ARG A 200 -15.16 -0.66 19.05
C ARG A 200 -15.71 0.28 20.12
N LEU A 201 -15.07 0.25 21.28
CA LEU A 201 -15.27 1.21 22.37
C LEU A 201 -13.95 1.94 22.57
N ALA A 202 -13.95 3.26 22.51
CA ALA A 202 -12.79 4.08 22.78
C ALA A 202 -13.18 5.23 23.71
N TYR A 203 -12.39 5.44 24.74
CA TYR A 203 -12.56 6.55 25.68
C TYR A 203 -11.24 7.31 25.81
N ASN A 204 -11.29 8.62 25.61
CA ASN A 204 -10.13 9.49 25.74
C ASN A 204 -10.03 10.02 27.17
N PHE A 205 -9.09 9.48 27.94
CA PHE A 205 -8.78 9.99 29.25
C PHE A 205 -7.82 11.19 29.12
N SER A 206 -8.20 12.31 29.68
CA SER A 206 -7.29 13.46 29.81
C SER A 206 -7.11 13.77 31.30
N PHE A 207 -5.90 13.59 31.82
CA PHE A 207 -5.53 13.95 33.18
C PHE A 207 -4.63 15.19 33.16
N GLY A 208 -4.83 16.05 34.15
CA GLY A 208 -3.98 17.22 34.36
C GLY A 208 -4.58 18.55 33.84
N ARG A 209 -3.88 19.66 34.13
CA ARG A 209 -4.24 20.98 33.65
C ARG A 209 -4.13 21.04 32.13
N LYS A 210 -5.20 21.43 31.46
CA LYS A 210 -5.15 21.76 30.04
C LYS A 210 -4.36 23.05 29.89
N PHE A 211 -3.08 22.95 29.53
CA PHE A 211 -2.33 24.11 29.05
C PHE A 211 -2.79 24.37 27.62
N SER A 212 -3.41 25.52 27.39
CA SER A 212 -3.52 26.03 26.04
C SER A 212 -2.10 26.16 25.50
N ALA A 213 -1.76 25.40 24.45
CA ALA A 213 -0.52 25.63 23.74
C ALA A 213 -0.53 27.10 23.30
N GLY A 214 0.25 27.92 23.99
CA GLY A 214 0.44 29.31 23.58
C GLY A 214 1.00 29.25 22.18
N GLN A 215 0.24 29.72 21.20
CA GLN A 215 0.81 30.01 19.89
C GLN A 215 1.92 31.04 20.15
N LYS A 216 3.18 30.58 20.19
CA LYS A 216 4.31 31.48 20.04
C LYS A 216 4.13 32.14 18.66
N LYS A 217 3.53 33.34 18.64
CA LYS A 217 3.74 34.26 17.55
C LYS A 217 5.23 34.59 17.60
N VAL A 218 6.01 33.93 16.76
CA VAL A 218 7.35 34.40 16.44
C VAL A 218 7.14 35.66 15.66
N ASN A 219 7.28 36.78 16.34
CA ASN A 219 7.24 38.09 15.70
C ASN A 219 8.63 38.29 15.08
N ASN A 220 8.81 37.85 13.84
CA ASN A 220 10.00 38.12 13.04
C ASN A 220 9.99 39.57 12.53
N ALA A 221 9.73 40.52 13.41
CA ALA A 221 9.83 41.94 13.11
C ALA A 221 11.23 42.52 13.43
N ASP A 222 12.24 41.65 13.67
CA ASP A 222 13.63 42.05 13.63
C ASP A 222 14.09 42.20 12.18
N ASN A 223 13.69 43.29 11.58
CA ASN A 223 14.33 43.89 10.42
C ASN A 223 15.63 44.55 10.87
N ASP A 224 16.54 43.82 11.47
CA ASP A 224 17.91 44.26 11.61
C ASP A 224 18.60 44.00 10.25
N SER A 225 18.48 45.03 9.41
CA SER A 225 19.33 45.16 8.25
C SER A 225 20.77 45.38 8.77
N GLY A 226 21.51 44.27 8.93
CA GLY A 226 22.94 44.31 9.23
C GLY A 226 23.76 44.96 8.11
N VAL A 227 23.51 46.25 7.87
CA VAL A 227 24.38 47.08 7.05
C VAL A 227 25.29 47.78 8.03
N MET A 228 26.50 47.30 8.18
CA MET A 228 27.61 48.08 8.76
C MET A 228 27.73 49.39 7.98
N SER A 229 27.30 50.50 8.54
CA SER A 229 27.66 51.79 8.04
C SER A 229 29.15 52.00 8.34
N THR A 230 30.01 51.87 7.35
CA THR A 230 31.37 52.42 7.42
C THR A 230 31.31 53.91 7.57
N GLY A 231 31.51 54.36 8.81
CA GLY A 231 31.66 55.77 9.10
C GLY A 231 32.89 56.36 8.44
N LYS A 232 32.71 57.56 7.97
CA LYS A 232 33.76 58.57 7.84
C LYS A 232 33.52 59.63 8.85
#